data_2db3c29fb08f9ca423d9cd4429612130
#
_entry.id   2db3c29fb08f9ca423d9cd4429612130
#
_cell.length_a   1.000
_cell.length_b   1.000
_cell.length_c   1.000
_cell.angle_alpha   90.00
_cell.angle_beta   90.00
_cell.angle_gamma   90.00
#
_symmetry.space_group_name_H-M   'P 1'
#
loop_
_entity.id
_entity.type
_entity.pdbx_description
1 polymer ?
#
loop_
_entity_poly.entity_id
_entity_poly.type
_entity_poly.pdbx_seq_one_letter_code
_entity_poly.pdbx_strand_id
1 'polypeptide(L)'
;MAEDLGVSKTTVSRALSGNGRVSEATRARVVQYAKEKNYVPNMLARGLVTQQSYNISLVFSRQFGNLAAPFLRKTVSAVYDIAARNDYDVLMTMVGEQETSPMQRLLVNRKIDGVILARTLERDPLIPMLKKSGIPFVAIGRPADQDVISVDHDQVGGCRELVSLLLMKGLHRIALLGGSMLYTVNQSRLEGYKQAHDRACCKIDESLLFLELESDDLRTSAVELAVQRGADCILCMDDQVAQLALNTLRQLNLRVPQDIRLASLYDDEALQGCTPQITAVSFDAEQLGRRTAQQLLSLIRHQPVETRTLLGYQVGLRLSTQT
;
A
#
# COMPACT_ATOMS: atom_id res chain seq x y z
N MET A 1 -22.02 29.76 -25.84
CA MET A 1 -22.93 28.86 -25.10
C MET A 1 -23.95 29.61 -24.23
N ALA A 2 -23.55 30.48 -23.28
CA ALA A 2 -24.50 31.19 -22.44
C ALA A 2 -25.37 32.16 -23.29
N GLU A 3 -24.75 32.90 -24.18
CA GLU A 3 -25.39 33.80 -25.14
C GLU A 3 -26.33 33.05 -26.12
N ASP A 4 -25.82 31.94 -26.68
CA ASP A 4 -26.59 31.14 -27.68
C ASP A 4 -27.85 30.49 -27.08
N LEU A 5 -27.79 30.13 -25.81
CA LEU A 5 -28.89 29.54 -25.07
C LEU A 5 -29.81 30.54 -24.36
N GLY A 6 -29.44 31.84 -24.35
CA GLY A 6 -30.18 32.90 -23.68
C GLY A 6 -30.19 32.75 -22.14
N VAL A 7 -29.14 32.19 -21.55
CA VAL A 7 -29.03 31.99 -20.11
C VAL A 7 -27.74 32.60 -19.57
N SER A 8 -27.67 32.82 -18.25
CA SER A 8 -26.47 33.36 -17.62
C SER A 8 -25.31 32.34 -17.62
N LYS A 9 -24.05 32.80 -17.60
CA LYS A 9 -22.87 31.94 -17.40
C LYS A 9 -22.98 31.09 -16.12
N THR A 10 -23.58 31.64 -15.06
CA THR A 10 -23.84 30.94 -13.81
C THR A 10 -24.87 29.82 -14.00
N THR A 11 -25.91 30.03 -14.83
CA THR A 11 -26.91 29.01 -15.13
C THR A 11 -26.29 27.86 -15.93
N VAL A 12 -25.44 28.17 -16.91
CA VAL A 12 -24.68 27.14 -17.67
C VAL A 12 -23.80 26.33 -16.74
N SER A 13 -23.01 26.99 -15.90
CA SER A 13 -22.13 26.32 -14.92
C SER A 13 -22.91 25.37 -13.98
N ARG A 14 -24.02 25.85 -13.41
CA ARG A 14 -24.91 25.04 -12.54
C ARG A 14 -25.55 23.88 -13.27
N ALA A 15 -25.97 24.07 -14.52
CA ALA A 15 -26.55 23.01 -15.34
C ALA A 15 -25.55 21.89 -15.65
N LEU A 16 -24.30 22.24 -15.98
CA LEU A 16 -23.21 21.29 -16.29
C LEU A 16 -22.67 20.59 -15.04
N SER A 17 -22.53 21.31 -13.90
CA SER A 17 -22.02 20.73 -12.67
C SER A 17 -23.03 19.90 -11.88
N GLY A 18 -24.29 19.92 -12.25
CA GLY A 18 -25.36 19.26 -11.48
C GLY A 18 -25.76 19.98 -10.18
N ASN A 19 -25.02 21.01 -9.78
CA ASN A 19 -25.21 21.73 -8.51
C ASN A 19 -26.05 23.00 -8.68
N GLY A 20 -26.93 23.26 -7.71
CA GLY A 20 -27.78 24.46 -7.67
C GLY A 20 -29.14 24.29 -8.36
N ARG A 21 -30.02 25.27 -8.15
CA ARG A 21 -31.40 25.25 -8.71
C ARG A 21 -31.36 25.68 -10.17
N VAL A 22 -31.51 24.69 -11.06
CA VAL A 22 -31.74 24.88 -12.50
C VAL A 22 -32.85 23.92 -12.87
N SER A 23 -33.83 24.40 -13.66
CA SER A 23 -34.91 23.52 -14.11
C SER A 23 -34.38 22.37 -14.96
N GLU A 24 -35.05 21.20 -14.90
CA GLU A 24 -34.66 20.04 -15.71
C GLU A 24 -34.63 20.34 -17.20
N ALA A 25 -35.60 21.11 -17.70
CA ALA A 25 -35.64 21.54 -19.09
C ALA A 25 -34.40 22.40 -19.48
N THR A 26 -34.02 23.34 -18.63
CA THR A 26 -32.79 24.17 -18.87
C THR A 26 -31.54 23.34 -18.79
N ARG A 27 -31.47 22.40 -17.86
CA ARG A 27 -30.33 21.47 -17.72
C ARG A 27 -30.20 20.61 -18.96
N ALA A 28 -31.25 19.99 -19.41
CA ALA A 28 -31.24 19.17 -20.62
C ALA A 28 -30.79 19.96 -21.86
N ARG A 29 -31.29 21.19 -22.05
CA ARG A 29 -30.85 22.08 -23.14
C ARG A 29 -29.38 22.40 -23.10
N VAL A 30 -28.84 22.73 -21.92
CA VAL A 30 -27.42 23.06 -21.75
C VAL A 30 -26.53 21.85 -21.99
N VAL A 31 -26.89 20.68 -21.45
CA VAL A 31 -26.14 19.42 -21.65
C VAL A 31 -26.14 18.99 -23.11
N GLN A 32 -27.33 19.09 -23.79
CA GLN A 32 -27.45 18.75 -25.20
C GLN A 32 -26.57 19.68 -26.06
N TYR A 33 -26.63 20.98 -25.84
CA TYR A 33 -25.84 21.97 -26.58
C TYR A 33 -24.32 21.75 -26.33
N ALA A 34 -23.90 21.41 -25.08
CA ALA A 34 -22.52 21.07 -24.75
C ALA A 34 -22.03 19.86 -25.57
N LYS A 35 -22.84 18.80 -25.67
CA LYS A 35 -22.56 17.60 -26.50
C LYS A 35 -22.41 17.96 -27.98
N GLU A 36 -23.38 18.73 -28.55
CA GLU A 36 -23.34 19.13 -29.95
C GLU A 36 -22.13 19.98 -30.34
N LYS A 37 -21.66 20.80 -29.43
CA LYS A 37 -20.48 21.66 -29.61
C LYS A 37 -19.16 21.03 -29.12
N ASN A 38 -19.16 19.78 -28.69
CA ASN A 38 -18.01 19.10 -28.07
C ASN A 38 -17.37 19.97 -26.97
N TYR A 39 -18.21 20.68 -26.21
CA TYR A 39 -17.73 21.53 -25.14
C TYR A 39 -17.32 20.69 -23.93
N VAL A 40 -16.02 20.71 -23.63
CA VAL A 40 -15.47 20.13 -22.40
C VAL A 40 -15.36 21.25 -21.36
N PRO A 41 -15.96 21.11 -20.18
CA PRO A 41 -15.78 22.10 -19.10
C PRO A 41 -14.30 22.32 -18.81
N ASN A 42 -13.88 23.57 -18.75
CA ASN A 42 -12.49 23.90 -18.40
C ASN A 42 -12.28 23.60 -16.90
N MET A 43 -11.54 22.55 -16.61
CA MET A 43 -11.23 22.11 -15.23
C MET A 43 -10.46 23.18 -14.45
N LEU A 44 -9.59 23.97 -15.11
CA LEU A 44 -8.89 25.09 -14.47
C LEU A 44 -9.88 26.18 -14.01
N ALA A 45 -10.87 26.51 -14.85
CA ALA A 45 -11.91 27.48 -14.46
C ALA A 45 -12.81 26.92 -13.33
N ARG A 46 -13.10 25.62 -13.35
CA ARG A 46 -13.82 24.95 -12.25
C ARG A 46 -13.01 25.01 -10.97
N GLY A 47 -11.73 24.67 -11.03
CA GLY A 47 -10.81 24.71 -9.89
C GLY A 47 -10.68 26.09 -9.24
N LEU A 48 -10.64 27.16 -10.04
CA LEU A 48 -10.64 28.54 -9.51
C LEU A 48 -11.91 28.88 -8.71
N VAL A 49 -13.07 28.36 -9.13
CA VAL A 49 -14.35 28.60 -8.44
C VAL A 49 -14.48 27.76 -7.19
N THR A 50 -14.07 26.50 -7.25
CA THR A 50 -14.18 25.53 -6.12
C THR A 50 -13.00 25.58 -5.16
N GLN A 51 -11.91 26.28 -5.51
CA GLN A 51 -10.62 26.27 -4.83
C GLN A 51 -10.02 24.87 -4.68
N GLN A 52 -10.32 23.98 -5.64
CA GLN A 52 -9.82 22.60 -5.72
C GLN A 52 -8.95 22.42 -6.94
N SER A 53 -7.88 21.65 -6.80
CA SER A 53 -6.98 21.30 -7.89
C SER A 53 -7.46 20.09 -8.70
N TYR A 54 -8.34 19.29 -8.10
CA TYR A 54 -8.77 17.96 -8.57
C TYR A 54 -7.61 16.99 -8.77
N ASN A 55 -6.53 17.18 -8.00
CA ASN A 55 -5.39 16.27 -7.95
C ASN A 55 -5.23 15.71 -6.55
N ILE A 56 -4.88 14.44 -6.46
CA ILE A 56 -4.38 13.82 -5.23
C ILE A 56 -2.95 13.35 -5.45
N SER A 57 -2.12 13.37 -4.40
CA SER A 57 -0.76 12.86 -4.47
C SER A 57 -0.69 11.46 -3.86
N LEU A 58 -0.12 10.51 -4.59
CA LEU A 58 0.24 9.18 -4.10
C LEU A 58 1.75 9.15 -3.88
N VAL A 59 2.17 9.04 -2.62
CA VAL A 59 3.56 9.24 -2.19
C VAL A 59 4.26 7.93 -1.94
N PHE A 60 5.42 7.74 -2.57
CA PHE A 60 6.28 6.57 -2.42
C PHE A 60 7.66 6.94 -1.90
N SER A 61 8.35 5.97 -1.27
CA SER A 61 9.78 6.08 -1.00
C SER A 61 10.59 5.82 -2.27
N ARG A 62 11.65 6.63 -2.52
CA ARG A 62 12.63 6.34 -3.58
C ARG A 62 13.35 5.01 -3.38
N GLN A 63 13.49 4.57 -2.15
CA GLN A 63 14.13 3.30 -1.79
C GLN A 63 13.20 2.09 -2.05
N PHE A 64 11.89 2.30 -2.24
CA PHE A 64 11.02 1.27 -2.79
C PHE A 64 11.37 1.04 -4.28
N GLY A 65 12.56 0.49 -4.50
CA GLY A 65 13.25 0.41 -5.80
C GLY A 65 12.50 -0.32 -6.90
N ASN A 66 11.36 -0.91 -6.65
CA ASN A 66 10.61 -1.66 -7.65
C ASN A 66 9.13 -1.25 -7.69
N LEU A 67 8.82 -0.16 -8.42
CA LEU A 67 7.43 0.22 -8.75
C LEU A 67 6.69 -0.88 -9.54
N ALA A 68 7.41 -1.84 -10.10
CA ALA A 68 6.83 -3.00 -10.78
C ALA A 68 6.35 -4.09 -9.81
N ALA A 69 6.62 -3.96 -8.49
CA ALA A 69 6.13 -4.91 -7.51
C ALA A 69 4.60 -5.09 -7.62
N PRO A 70 4.09 -6.32 -7.72
CA PRO A 70 2.66 -6.59 -7.96
C PRO A 70 1.74 -5.93 -6.96
N PHE A 71 2.14 -5.87 -5.69
CA PHE A 71 1.41 -5.16 -4.64
C PHE A 71 1.21 -3.67 -4.96
N LEU A 72 2.31 -2.96 -5.29
CA LEU A 72 2.23 -1.53 -5.61
C LEU A 72 1.40 -1.29 -6.86
N ARG A 73 1.61 -2.07 -7.91
CA ARG A 73 0.84 -1.98 -9.16
C ARG A 73 -0.66 -2.12 -8.93
N LYS A 74 -1.09 -3.15 -8.18
CA LYS A 74 -2.51 -3.40 -7.85
C LYS A 74 -3.08 -2.26 -6.99
N THR A 75 -2.34 -1.79 -5.98
CA THR A 75 -2.75 -0.68 -5.11
C THR A 75 -2.89 0.62 -5.91
N VAL A 76 -1.89 0.97 -6.74
CA VAL A 76 -1.90 2.18 -7.58
C VAL A 76 -3.07 2.15 -8.55
N SER A 77 -3.29 1.04 -9.26
CA SER A 77 -4.41 0.88 -10.18
C SER A 77 -5.74 1.11 -9.49
N ALA A 78 -5.93 0.52 -8.31
CA ALA A 78 -7.16 0.66 -7.54
C ALA A 78 -7.38 2.10 -7.02
N VAL A 79 -6.31 2.79 -6.59
CA VAL A 79 -6.37 4.22 -6.22
C VAL A 79 -6.78 5.06 -7.43
N TYR A 80 -6.12 4.83 -8.58
CA TYR A 80 -6.41 5.54 -9.83
C TYR A 80 -7.87 5.36 -10.27
N ASP A 81 -8.39 4.14 -10.25
CA ASP A 81 -9.78 3.86 -10.65
C ASP A 81 -10.80 4.61 -9.79
N ILE A 82 -10.56 4.69 -8.48
CA ILE A 82 -11.45 5.43 -7.57
C ILE A 82 -11.30 6.94 -7.78
N ALA A 83 -10.09 7.46 -7.94
CA ALA A 83 -9.83 8.87 -8.21
C ALA A 83 -10.48 9.32 -9.52
N ALA A 84 -10.25 8.59 -10.62
CA ALA A 84 -10.79 8.91 -11.94
C ALA A 84 -12.33 8.93 -11.98
N ARG A 85 -13.00 7.98 -11.29
CA ARG A 85 -14.47 7.98 -11.15
C ARG A 85 -15.03 9.18 -10.38
N ASN A 86 -14.16 9.92 -9.68
CA ASN A 86 -14.52 11.10 -8.90
C ASN A 86 -13.93 12.39 -9.45
N ASP A 87 -13.53 12.41 -10.72
CA ASP A 87 -12.91 13.54 -11.43
C ASP A 87 -11.55 13.99 -10.82
N TYR A 88 -10.80 13.09 -10.18
CA TYR A 88 -9.47 13.37 -9.63
C TYR A 88 -8.36 12.73 -10.45
N ASP A 89 -7.29 13.50 -10.70
CA ASP A 89 -6.03 12.99 -11.24
C ASP A 89 -5.10 12.54 -10.10
N VAL A 90 -4.24 11.55 -10.38
CA VAL A 90 -3.28 11.02 -9.41
C VAL A 90 -1.86 11.43 -9.80
N LEU A 91 -1.22 12.22 -8.94
CA LEU A 91 0.17 12.62 -9.06
C LEU A 91 1.05 11.65 -8.25
N MET A 92 1.92 10.92 -8.92
CA MET A 92 2.92 10.10 -8.23
C MET A 92 4.05 10.99 -7.73
N THR A 93 4.32 10.93 -6.42
CA THR A 93 5.36 11.72 -5.77
C THR A 93 6.38 10.81 -5.10
N MET A 94 7.64 10.90 -5.54
CA MET A 94 8.74 10.12 -4.96
C MET A 94 9.51 10.99 -3.97
N VAL A 95 9.68 10.49 -2.75
CA VAL A 95 10.41 11.18 -1.67
C VAL A 95 11.53 10.29 -1.10
N GLY A 96 12.63 10.89 -0.67
CA GLY A 96 13.64 10.22 0.15
C GLY A 96 13.18 10.11 1.61
N GLU A 97 13.94 9.45 2.46
CA GLU A 97 13.61 9.34 3.89
C GLU A 97 13.63 10.70 4.58
N GLN A 98 14.58 11.55 4.24
CA GLN A 98 14.72 12.91 4.79
C GLN A 98 14.40 14.01 3.77
N GLU A 99 14.18 13.65 2.50
CA GLU A 99 13.91 14.60 1.44
C GLU A 99 12.40 14.78 1.26
N THR A 100 11.88 15.89 1.77
CA THR A 100 10.45 16.24 1.69
C THR A 100 10.14 17.33 0.65
N SER A 101 11.16 17.86 -0.04
CA SER A 101 11.03 18.97 -0.98
C SER A 101 10.00 18.76 -2.11
N PRO A 102 9.84 17.54 -2.70
CA PRO A 102 8.81 17.34 -3.70
C PRO A 102 7.40 17.56 -3.15
N MET A 103 7.13 17.07 -1.92
CA MET A 103 5.83 17.27 -1.26
C MET A 103 5.63 18.74 -0.89
N GLN A 104 6.64 19.38 -0.30
CA GLN A 104 6.57 20.80 0.06
C GLN A 104 6.20 21.67 -1.15
N ARG A 105 6.79 21.40 -2.33
CA ARG A 105 6.47 22.10 -3.57
C ARG A 105 5.00 21.93 -3.98
N LEU A 106 4.44 20.75 -3.85
CA LEU A 106 3.01 20.51 -4.17
C LEU A 106 2.09 21.27 -3.22
N LEU A 107 2.40 21.28 -1.92
CA LEU A 107 1.63 21.96 -0.89
C LEU A 107 1.67 23.48 -1.07
N VAL A 108 2.86 24.08 -1.20
CA VAL A 108 3.03 25.53 -1.36
C VAL A 108 2.30 26.05 -2.60
N ASN A 109 2.37 25.29 -3.71
CA ASN A 109 1.74 25.67 -4.97
C ASN A 109 0.25 25.26 -5.06
N ARG A 110 -0.35 24.71 -4.00
CA ARG A 110 -1.74 24.22 -3.95
C ARG A 110 -2.12 23.33 -5.15
N LYS A 111 -1.21 22.41 -5.52
CA LYS A 111 -1.39 21.53 -6.68
C LYS A 111 -2.16 20.27 -6.39
N ILE A 112 -2.49 20.01 -5.14
CA ILE A 112 -3.17 18.79 -4.67
C ILE A 112 -4.21 19.13 -3.61
N ASP A 113 -5.28 18.35 -3.56
CA ASP A 113 -6.37 18.48 -2.60
C ASP A 113 -6.26 17.44 -1.47
N GLY A 114 -5.41 16.43 -1.65
CA GLY A 114 -5.20 15.38 -0.66
C GLY A 114 -3.99 14.52 -0.97
N VAL A 115 -3.57 13.74 0.04
CA VAL A 115 -2.37 12.90 -0.04
C VAL A 115 -2.64 11.49 0.45
N ILE A 116 -2.16 10.49 -0.28
CA ILE A 116 -2.02 9.11 0.18
C ILE A 116 -0.55 8.83 0.41
N LEU A 117 -0.17 8.51 1.64
CA LEU A 117 1.15 7.98 1.96
C LEU A 117 1.15 6.49 1.71
N ALA A 118 1.70 6.03 0.57
CA ALA A 118 1.75 4.61 0.20
C ALA A 118 2.84 3.83 0.94
N ARG A 119 3.41 4.42 1.94
CA ARG A 119 4.39 3.86 2.87
C ARG A 119 4.17 4.46 4.24
N THR A 120 4.60 3.78 5.27
CA THR A 120 4.62 4.33 6.62
C THR A 120 5.97 4.02 7.28
N LEU A 121 6.64 5.07 7.72
CA LEU A 121 7.86 4.98 8.51
C LEU A 121 7.53 5.16 9.99
N GLU A 122 8.38 4.60 10.87
CA GLU A 122 8.26 4.80 12.32
C GLU A 122 8.24 6.30 12.68
N ARG A 123 9.10 7.08 12.05
CA ARG A 123 9.19 8.54 12.19
C ARG A 123 9.12 9.18 10.81
N ASP A 124 7.90 9.26 10.25
CA ASP A 124 7.70 9.82 8.92
C ASP A 124 7.72 11.35 8.96
N PRO A 125 8.70 12.02 8.30
CA PRO A 125 8.81 13.48 8.31
C PRO A 125 7.67 14.17 7.56
N LEU A 126 6.92 13.45 6.71
CA LEU A 126 5.78 14.01 5.99
C LEU A 126 4.56 14.19 6.89
N ILE A 127 4.35 13.36 7.90
CA ILE A 127 3.18 13.43 8.78
C ILE A 127 3.07 14.79 9.48
N PRO A 128 4.11 15.30 10.18
CA PRO A 128 4.05 16.64 10.77
C PRO A 128 3.83 17.76 9.74
N MET A 129 4.44 17.64 8.56
CA MET A 129 4.27 18.62 7.47
C MET A 129 2.82 18.65 6.96
N LEU A 130 2.21 17.48 6.72
CA LEU A 130 0.83 17.37 6.25
C LEU A 130 -0.17 17.87 7.31
N LYS A 131 0.03 17.49 8.57
CA LYS A 131 -0.78 18.04 9.69
C LYS A 131 -0.69 19.56 9.75
N LYS A 132 0.51 20.15 9.64
CA LYS A 132 0.71 21.59 9.65
C LYS A 132 0.06 22.30 8.45
N SER A 133 0.03 21.67 7.29
CA SER A 133 -0.57 22.25 6.09
C SER A 133 -2.10 22.22 6.10
N GLY A 134 -2.72 21.39 6.96
CA GLY A 134 -4.16 21.18 7.01
C GLY A 134 -4.74 20.40 5.83
N ILE A 135 -3.89 19.86 4.95
CA ILE A 135 -4.36 19.07 3.81
C ILE A 135 -4.86 17.68 4.26
N PRO A 136 -6.01 17.21 3.75
CA PRO A 136 -6.47 15.85 4.00
C PRO A 136 -5.44 14.80 3.57
N PHE A 137 -5.15 13.81 4.42
CA PHE A 137 -4.27 12.71 4.04
C PHE A 137 -4.64 11.40 4.73
N VAL A 138 -4.31 10.30 4.09
CA VAL A 138 -4.49 8.93 4.58
C VAL A 138 -3.17 8.18 4.41
N ALA A 139 -2.77 7.42 5.42
CA ALA A 139 -1.59 6.56 5.36
C ALA A 139 -1.98 5.11 5.05
N ILE A 140 -1.22 4.45 4.20
CA ILE A 140 -1.23 2.99 4.05
C ILE A 140 -0.21 2.42 5.03
N GLY A 141 -0.68 1.60 5.98
CA GLY A 141 0.14 1.03 7.03
C GLY A 141 -0.25 1.53 8.42
N ARG A 142 0.61 1.25 9.39
CA ARG A 142 0.37 1.54 10.81
C ARG A 142 1.26 2.71 11.28
N PRO A 143 0.85 3.98 11.11
CA PRO A 143 1.61 5.11 11.61
C PRO A 143 1.72 5.06 13.14
N ALA A 144 2.86 5.53 13.69
CA ALA A 144 3.05 5.64 15.14
C ALA A 144 2.06 6.64 15.77
N ASP A 145 1.77 7.72 15.04
CA ASP A 145 0.77 8.74 15.43
C ASP A 145 -0.65 8.19 15.25
N GLN A 146 -1.35 8.01 16.37
CA GLN A 146 -2.66 7.34 16.42
C GLN A 146 -3.80 8.17 15.83
N ASP A 147 -3.62 9.49 15.69
CA ASP A 147 -4.62 10.40 15.11
C ASP A 147 -4.57 10.41 13.57
N VAL A 148 -3.56 9.79 12.98
CA VAL A 148 -3.43 9.70 11.51
C VAL A 148 -4.41 8.66 10.98
N ILE A 149 -5.25 9.12 10.06
CA ILE A 149 -6.18 8.22 9.36
C ILE A 149 -5.39 7.25 8.51
N SER A 150 -5.66 5.95 8.71
CA SER A 150 -4.89 4.90 8.06
C SER A 150 -5.74 3.70 7.64
N VAL A 151 -5.28 3.06 6.58
CA VAL A 151 -5.79 1.77 6.10
C VAL A 151 -4.62 0.81 6.01
N ASP A 152 -4.73 -0.36 6.63
CA ASP A 152 -3.69 -1.38 6.60
C ASP A 152 -4.33 -2.77 6.55
N HIS A 153 -3.54 -3.77 6.21
CA HIS A 153 -3.86 -5.17 6.45
C HIS A 153 -3.41 -5.59 7.85
N ASP A 154 -4.05 -6.60 8.42
CA ASP A 154 -3.61 -7.19 9.69
C ASP A 154 -2.31 -7.98 9.50
N GLN A 155 -1.19 -7.23 9.35
CA GLN A 155 0.15 -7.78 9.18
C GLN A 155 0.60 -8.59 10.40
N VAL A 156 0.23 -8.13 11.60
CA VAL A 156 0.53 -8.82 12.86
C VAL A 156 -0.22 -10.15 12.92
N GLY A 157 -1.52 -10.13 12.66
CA GLY A 157 -2.37 -11.32 12.65
C GLY A 157 -1.93 -12.35 11.62
N GLY A 158 -1.70 -11.92 10.38
CA GLY A 158 -1.27 -12.79 9.29
C GLY A 158 0.07 -13.46 9.56
N CYS A 159 1.05 -12.70 10.04
CA CYS A 159 2.35 -13.26 10.44
C CYS A 159 2.19 -14.25 11.61
N ARG A 160 1.48 -13.84 12.66
CA ARG A 160 1.25 -14.68 13.83
C ARG A 160 0.57 -16.01 13.46
N GLU A 161 -0.43 -15.97 12.59
CA GLU A 161 -1.15 -17.19 12.16
C GLU A 161 -0.22 -18.12 11.36
N LEU A 162 0.48 -17.60 10.35
CA LEU A 162 1.41 -18.42 9.56
C LEU A 162 2.49 -19.04 10.43
N VAL A 163 3.14 -18.26 11.30
CA VAL A 163 4.20 -18.77 12.20
C VAL A 163 3.62 -19.81 13.17
N SER A 164 2.43 -19.59 13.73
CA SER A 164 1.79 -20.59 14.60
C SER A 164 1.55 -21.92 13.86
N LEU A 165 1.11 -21.88 12.59
CA LEU A 165 0.94 -23.08 11.77
C LEU A 165 2.27 -23.78 11.49
N LEU A 166 3.36 -23.05 11.26
CA LEU A 166 4.69 -23.62 11.10
C LEU A 166 5.19 -24.29 12.39
N LEU A 167 5.02 -23.64 13.54
CA LEU A 167 5.36 -24.21 14.86
C LEU A 167 4.56 -25.47 15.17
N MET A 168 3.25 -25.50 14.86
CA MET A 168 2.39 -26.69 15.00
C MET A 168 2.83 -27.86 14.12
N LYS A 169 3.52 -27.61 13.00
CA LYS A 169 4.14 -28.63 12.15
C LYS A 169 5.49 -29.13 12.68
N GLY A 170 5.92 -28.67 13.85
CA GLY A 170 7.18 -29.06 14.47
C GLY A 170 8.39 -28.28 13.97
N LEU A 171 8.20 -27.18 13.25
CA LEU A 171 9.28 -26.31 12.80
C LEU A 171 9.60 -25.30 13.93
N HIS A 172 10.71 -25.49 14.62
CA HIS A 172 11.05 -24.72 15.80
C HIS A 172 12.25 -23.76 15.60
N ARG A 173 13.02 -23.98 14.54
CA ARG A 173 14.17 -23.15 14.18
C ARG A 173 13.87 -22.32 12.92
N ILE A 174 12.91 -21.40 13.05
CA ILE A 174 12.43 -20.56 11.94
C ILE A 174 13.35 -19.36 11.80
N ALA A 175 14.10 -19.28 10.69
CA ALA A 175 14.87 -18.09 10.35
C ALA A 175 13.96 -17.03 9.74
N LEU A 176 13.97 -15.80 10.31
CA LEU A 176 13.20 -14.68 9.79
C LEU A 176 14.13 -13.75 8.99
N LEU A 177 13.84 -13.58 7.69
CA LEU A 177 14.56 -12.70 6.79
C LEU A 177 13.72 -11.47 6.44
N GLY A 178 14.20 -10.29 6.78
CA GLY A 178 13.47 -9.03 6.58
C GLY A 178 14.34 -7.84 6.21
N GLY A 179 13.71 -6.84 5.60
CA GLY A 179 14.32 -5.56 5.26
C GLY A 179 14.34 -4.59 6.44
N SER A 180 14.49 -3.30 6.11
CA SER A 180 14.67 -2.24 7.10
C SER A 180 13.49 -2.11 8.08
N MET A 181 13.82 -2.03 9.37
CA MET A 181 12.86 -1.85 10.46
C MET A 181 12.37 -0.41 10.59
N LEU A 182 12.85 0.51 9.77
CA LEU A 182 12.27 1.84 9.61
C LEU A 182 10.83 1.78 9.09
N TYR A 183 10.48 0.73 8.33
CA TYR A 183 9.12 0.53 7.80
C TYR A 183 8.25 -0.20 8.81
N THR A 184 7.11 0.40 9.15
CA THR A 184 6.19 -0.14 10.18
C THR A 184 5.60 -1.50 9.80
N VAL A 185 5.52 -1.83 8.52
CA VAL A 185 5.10 -3.16 8.05
C VAL A 185 6.05 -4.25 8.52
N ASN A 186 7.37 -4.02 8.48
CA ASN A 186 8.37 -4.98 8.95
C ASN A 186 8.33 -5.12 10.47
N GLN A 187 8.10 -4.01 11.20
CA GLN A 187 7.88 -4.04 12.65
C GLN A 187 6.63 -4.87 13.00
N SER A 188 5.53 -4.67 12.28
CA SER A 188 4.29 -5.44 12.49
C SER A 188 4.48 -6.94 12.22
N ARG A 189 5.25 -7.30 11.19
CA ARG A 189 5.59 -8.71 10.89
C ARG A 189 6.47 -9.31 11.97
N LEU A 190 7.49 -8.59 12.44
CA LEU A 190 8.32 -9.04 13.57
C LEU A 190 7.49 -9.17 14.87
N GLU A 191 6.56 -8.26 15.12
CA GLU A 191 5.62 -8.35 16.24
C GLU A 191 4.79 -9.64 16.16
N GLY A 192 4.20 -9.93 14.99
CA GLY A 192 3.44 -11.16 14.76
C GLY A 192 4.28 -12.43 14.95
N TYR A 193 5.53 -12.43 14.46
CA TYR A 193 6.48 -13.52 14.65
C TYR A 193 6.74 -13.78 16.16
N LYS A 194 7.04 -12.73 16.93
CA LYS A 194 7.25 -12.82 18.37
C LYS A 194 6.01 -13.34 19.10
N GLN A 195 4.82 -12.79 18.80
CA GLN A 195 3.56 -13.21 19.40
C GLN A 195 3.25 -14.69 19.15
N ALA A 196 3.58 -15.24 17.97
CA ALA A 196 3.39 -16.65 17.68
C ALA A 196 4.28 -17.55 18.55
N HIS A 197 5.55 -17.20 18.71
CA HIS A 197 6.49 -17.93 19.55
C HIS A 197 6.09 -17.87 21.04
N ASP A 198 5.68 -16.70 21.52
CA ASP A 198 5.22 -16.51 22.91
C ASP A 198 4.01 -17.39 23.20
N ARG A 199 3.02 -17.43 22.28
CA ARG A 199 1.80 -18.26 22.42
C ARG A 199 2.11 -19.77 22.42
N ALA A 200 3.09 -20.17 21.64
CA ALA A 200 3.54 -21.57 21.57
C ALA A 200 4.52 -21.94 22.70
N CYS A 201 4.86 -20.99 23.59
CA CYS A 201 5.93 -21.16 24.59
C CYS A 201 7.25 -21.63 23.96
N CYS A 202 7.52 -21.28 22.71
CA CYS A 202 8.73 -21.60 21.97
C CYS A 202 9.71 -20.44 22.04
N LYS A 203 10.94 -20.73 22.47
CA LYS A 203 11.98 -19.71 22.57
C LYS A 203 12.48 -19.32 21.17
N ILE A 204 12.56 -18.02 20.92
CA ILE A 204 13.15 -17.49 19.67
C ILE A 204 14.67 -17.66 19.75
N ASP A 205 15.25 -18.19 18.66
CA ASP A 205 16.70 -18.17 18.45
C ASP A 205 17.08 -16.85 17.77
N GLU A 206 17.55 -15.88 18.52
CA GLU A 206 17.91 -14.55 18.00
C GLU A 206 18.98 -14.62 16.90
N SER A 207 19.80 -15.67 16.87
CA SER A 207 20.79 -15.87 15.83
C SER A 207 20.16 -16.16 14.45
N LEU A 208 18.87 -16.50 14.41
CA LEU A 208 18.08 -16.72 13.19
C LEU A 208 17.23 -15.50 12.78
N LEU A 209 17.40 -14.35 13.45
CA LEU A 209 16.76 -13.10 13.03
C LEU A 209 17.72 -12.31 12.14
N PHE A 210 17.44 -12.26 10.84
CA PHE A 210 18.20 -11.53 9.84
C PHE A 210 17.37 -10.34 9.36
N LEU A 211 17.61 -9.17 9.94
CA LEU A 211 16.91 -7.93 9.66
C LEU A 211 17.86 -6.96 8.96
N GLU A 212 17.31 -5.84 8.45
CA GLU A 212 18.06 -4.80 7.71
C GLU A 212 18.75 -5.34 6.43
N LEU A 213 18.12 -6.31 5.75
CA LEU A 213 18.68 -6.92 4.53
C LEU A 213 18.32 -6.04 3.31
N GLU A 214 19.12 -4.99 3.08
CA GLU A 214 18.83 -3.96 2.06
C GLU A 214 19.34 -4.32 0.66
N SER A 215 20.25 -5.31 0.52
CA SER A 215 20.78 -5.76 -0.77
C SER A 215 20.58 -7.25 -0.99
N ASP A 216 20.62 -7.69 -2.25
CA ASP A 216 20.51 -9.10 -2.59
C ASP A 216 21.70 -9.92 -2.09
N ASP A 217 22.89 -9.33 -1.99
CA ASP A 217 24.06 -9.99 -1.40
C ASP A 217 23.86 -10.27 0.09
N LEU A 218 23.32 -9.29 0.84
CA LEU A 218 22.98 -9.48 2.26
C LEU A 218 21.91 -10.54 2.44
N ARG A 219 20.89 -10.56 1.58
CA ARG A 219 19.80 -11.56 1.59
C ARG A 219 20.34 -12.96 1.30
N THR A 220 21.19 -13.10 0.27
CA THR A 220 21.85 -14.37 -0.08
C THR A 220 22.69 -14.89 1.09
N SER A 221 23.56 -14.05 1.65
CA SER A 221 24.38 -14.40 2.82
C SER A 221 23.51 -14.80 4.02
N ALA A 222 22.38 -14.14 4.25
CA ALA A 222 21.45 -14.48 5.33
C ALA A 222 20.84 -15.87 5.14
N VAL A 223 20.50 -16.26 3.90
CA VAL A 223 20.01 -17.62 3.58
C VAL A 223 21.09 -18.66 3.90
N GLU A 224 22.32 -18.44 3.45
CA GLU A 224 23.46 -19.33 3.69
C GLU A 224 23.73 -19.50 5.20
N LEU A 225 23.73 -18.39 5.94
CA LEU A 225 23.90 -18.41 7.39
C LEU A 225 22.74 -19.11 8.11
N ALA A 226 21.50 -18.92 7.66
CA ALA A 226 20.35 -19.61 8.23
C ALA A 226 20.49 -21.12 8.09
N VAL A 227 20.92 -21.60 6.92
CA VAL A 227 21.21 -23.02 6.67
C VAL A 227 22.34 -23.51 7.57
N GLN A 228 23.46 -22.80 7.63
CA GLN A 228 24.61 -23.18 8.47
C GLN A 228 24.26 -23.24 9.96
N ARG A 229 23.36 -22.37 10.42
CA ARG A 229 22.84 -22.35 11.80
C ARG A 229 21.75 -23.38 12.05
N GLY A 230 21.43 -24.23 11.07
CA GLY A 230 20.48 -25.32 11.20
C GLY A 230 19.03 -24.86 11.31
N ALA A 231 18.63 -23.83 10.56
CA ALA A 231 17.23 -23.47 10.41
C ALA A 231 16.46 -24.63 9.75
N ASP A 232 15.27 -24.91 10.27
CA ASP A 232 14.36 -25.90 9.69
C ASP A 232 13.35 -25.26 8.71
N CYS A 233 13.18 -23.93 8.83
CA CYS A 233 12.35 -23.13 7.95
C CYS A 233 12.96 -21.73 7.76
N ILE A 234 12.88 -21.20 6.54
CA ILE A 234 13.14 -19.79 6.23
C ILE A 234 11.80 -19.11 6.00
N LEU A 235 11.53 -18.07 6.80
CA LEU A 235 10.36 -17.20 6.67
C LEU A 235 10.82 -15.85 6.15
N CYS A 236 10.39 -15.50 4.95
CA CYS A 236 10.73 -14.24 4.29
C CYS A 236 9.65 -13.20 4.54
N MET A 237 10.04 -11.96 4.83
CA MET A 237 9.06 -10.89 5.06
C MET A 237 8.32 -10.46 3.79
N ASP A 238 8.88 -10.70 2.60
CA ASP A 238 8.23 -10.39 1.32
C ASP A 238 8.51 -11.45 0.23
N ASP A 239 7.81 -11.31 -0.89
CA ASP A 239 7.85 -12.19 -2.05
C ASP A 239 9.21 -12.19 -2.74
N GLN A 240 9.87 -11.03 -2.88
CA GLN A 240 11.17 -10.93 -3.55
C GLN A 240 12.25 -11.64 -2.76
N VAL A 241 12.27 -11.46 -1.44
CA VAL A 241 13.19 -12.19 -0.53
C VAL A 241 12.93 -13.70 -0.62
N ALA A 242 11.65 -14.13 -0.71
CA ALA A 242 11.31 -15.55 -0.81
C ALA A 242 11.76 -16.17 -2.16
N GLN A 243 11.63 -15.44 -3.26
CA GLN A 243 12.13 -15.89 -4.57
C GLN A 243 13.66 -16.01 -4.57
N LEU A 244 14.36 -15.00 -4.03
CA LEU A 244 15.80 -15.04 -3.89
C LEU A 244 16.23 -16.21 -2.99
N ALA A 245 15.57 -16.41 -1.84
CA ALA A 245 15.86 -17.51 -0.93
C ALA A 245 15.69 -18.88 -1.61
N LEU A 246 14.62 -19.09 -2.40
CA LEU A 246 14.42 -20.32 -3.15
C LEU A 246 15.56 -20.57 -4.15
N ASN A 247 16.00 -19.51 -4.85
CA ASN A 247 17.09 -19.63 -5.81
C ASN A 247 18.43 -19.94 -5.12
N THR A 248 18.73 -19.28 -4.00
CA THR A 248 19.93 -19.55 -3.20
C THR A 248 19.94 -20.97 -2.66
N LEU A 249 18.80 -21.46 -2.13
CA LEU A 249 18.71 -22.86 -1.67
C LEU A 249 18.96 -23.86 -2.79
N ARG A 250 18.48 -23.60 -4.02
CA ARG A 250 18.77 -24.44 -5.19
C ARG A 250 20.26 -24.43 -5.54
N GLN A 251 20.92 -23.28 -5.48
CA GLN A 251 22.38 -23.18 -5.71
C GLN A 251 23.19 -23.97 -4.66
N LEU A 252 22.68 -24.03 -3.42
CA LEU A 252 23.23 -24.85 -2.35
C LEU A 252 22.87 -26.33 -2.46
N ASN A 253 22.15 -26.76 -3.52
CA ASN A 253 21.63 -28.09 -3.72
C ASN A 253 20.70 -28.61 -2.62
N LEU A 254 19.98 -27.70 -1.94
CA LEU A 254 18.99 -28.01 -0.93
C LEU A 254 17.60 -28.09 -1.52
N ARG A 255 16.87 -29.12 -1.18
CA ARG A 255 15.51 -29.38 -1.67
C ARG A 255 14.50 -28.76 -0.71
N VAL A 256 13.57 -28.00 -1.27
CA VAL A 256 12.39 -27.48 -0.56
C VAL A 256 11.19 -28.36 -0.93
N PRO A 257 10.46 -28.95 0.01
CA PRO A 257 10.53 -28.80 1.47
C PRO A 257 11.42 -29.85 2.19
N GLN A 258 12.05 -30.79 1.50
CA GLN A 258 12.65 -32.00 2.11
C GLN A 258 13.80 -31.66 3.06
N ASP A 259 14.73 -30.80 2.64
CA ASP A 259 15.92 -30.45 3.41
C ASP A 259 15.68 -29.21 4.29
N ILE A 260 14.90 -28.23 3.79
CA ILE A 260 14.50 -27.02 4.50
C ILE A 260 13.14 -26.52 3.97
N ARG A 261 12.31 -25.93 4.83
CA ARG A 261 11.04 -25.33 4.45
C ARG A 261 11.21 -23.84 4.12
N LEU A 262 10.28 -23.31 3.30
CA LEU A 262 10.29 -21.93 2.89
C LEU A 262 8.89 -21.34 2.91
N ALA A 263 8.72 -20.18 3.53
CA ALA A 263 7.45 -19.47 3.58
C ALA A 263 7.64 -17.96 3.40
N SER A 264 6.59 -17.25 3.03
CA SER A 264 6.59 -15.81 2.81
C SER A 264 5.45 -15.13 3.58
N LEU A 265 5.73 -13.93 4.12
CA LEU A 265 4.72 -13.07 4.74
C LEU A 265 4.02 -12.14 3.73
N TYR A 266 4.29 -12.32 2.46
CA TYR A 266 3.55 -11.71 1.36
C TYR A 266 3.48 -12.67 0.18
N ASP A 267 2.27 -12.84 -0.38
CA ASP A 267 1.99 -13.73 -1.52
C ASP A 267 1.83 -12.94 -2.81
N ASP A 268 2.36 -13.50 -3.89
CA ASP A 268 2.08 -13.02 -5.24
C ASP A 268 1.98 -14.20 -6.26
N GLU A 269 1.65 -13.85 -7.50
CA GLU A 269 1.52 -14.84 -8.58
C GLU A 269 2.84 -15.57 -8.87
N ALA A 270 4.00 -14.92 -8.66
CA ALA A 270 5.30 -15.55 -8.88
C ALA A 270 5.58 -16.66 -7.86
N LEU A 271 5.20 -16.46 -6.57
CA LEU A 271 5.34 -17.49 -5.54
C LEU A 271 4.41 -18.68 -5.77
N GLN A 272 3.24 -18.43 -6.35
CA GLN A 272 2.28 -19.48 -6.75
C GLN A 272 2.79 -20.29 -7.95
N GLY A 273 3.55 -19.65 -8.85
CA GLY A 273 4.18 -20.27 -10.02
C GLY A 273 5.49 -21.00 -9.71
N CYS A 274 6.06 -20.88 -8.52
CA CYS A 274 7.29 -21.58 -8.12
C CYS A 274 7.10 -23.10 -8.02
N THR A 275 8.20 -23.82 -8.17
CA THR A 275 8.26 -25.26 -7.87
C THR A 275 9.32 -25.50 -6.78
N PRO A 276 8.92 -25.88 -5.55
CA PRO A 276 7.53 -26.03 -5.08
C PRO A 276 6.81 -24.69 -4.96
N GLN A 277 5.46 -24.69 -4.97
CA GLN A 277 4.65 -23.52 -4.65
C GLN A 277 4.92 -23.08 -3.20
N ILE A 278 5.13 -21.78 -2.99
CA ILE A 278 5.53 -21.23 -1.69
C ILE A 278 4.31 -20.94 -0.81
N THR A 279 4.32 -21.46 0.41
CA THR A 279 3.39 -21.11 1.48
C THR A 279 3.50 -19.61 1.79
N ALA A 280 2.39 -18.90 1.79
CA ALA A 280 2.44 -17.45 1.99
C ALA A 280 1.16 -16.86 2.58
N VAL A 281 1.29 -15.64 3.14
CA VAL A 281 0.15 -14.81 3.55
C VAL A 281 -0.28 -13.92 2.39
N SER A 282 -1.53 -13.99 2.01
CA SER A 282 -2.13 -13.19 0.93
C SER A 282 -2.90 -12.00 1.49
N PHE A 283 -2.73 -10.85 0.85
CA PHE A 283 -3.38 -9.58 1.16
C PHE A 283 -4.01 -8.99 -0.10
N ASP A 284 -5.25 -8.47 0.01
CA ASP A 284 -5.93 -7.84 -1.12
C ASP A 284 -5.47 -6.40 -1.33
N ALA A 285 -4.42 -6.25 -2.15
CA ALA A 285 -3.84 -4.95 -2.51
C ALA A 285 -4.82 -4.02 -3.24
N GLU A 286 -5.77 -4.58 -4.01
CA GLU A 286 -6.79 -3.77 -4.68
C GLU A 286 -7.82 -3.23 -3.68
N GLN A 287 -8.26 -4.05 -2.73
CA GLN A 287 -9.16 -3.60 -1.67
C GLN A 287 -8.50 -2.50 -0.84
N LEU A 288 -7.20 -2.65 -0.53
CA LEU A 288 -6.41 -1.63 0.18
C LEU A 288 -6.42 -0.30 -0.58
N GLY A 289 -6.07 -0.32 -1.86
CA GLY A 289 -6.05 0.89 -2.70
C GLY A 289 -7.43 1.55 -2.80
N ARG A 290 -8.48 0.76 -3.05
CA ARG A 290 -9.87 1.25 -3.12
C ARG A 290 -10.29 1.91 -1.81
N ARG A 291 -10.08 1.24 -0.68
CA ARG A 291 -10.49 1.75 0.63
C ARG A 291 -9.75 3.02 1.01
N THR A 292 -8.44 3.07 0.75
CA THR A 292 -7.61 4.24 1.00
C THR A 292 -8.06 5.47 0.20
N ALA A 293 -8.30 5.28 -1.11
CA ALA A 293 -8.78 6.37 -1.97
C ALA A 293 -10.18 6.86 -1.57
N GLN A 294 -11.10 5.95 -1.22
CA GLN A 294 -12.43 6.31 -0.74
C GLN A 294 -12.37 7.13 0.54
N GLN A 295 -11.54 6.73 1.51
CA GLN A 295 -11.36 7.51 2.75
C GLN A 295 -10.77 8.89 2.48
N LEU A 296 -9.75 9.00 1.61
CA LEU A 296 -9.21 10.30 1.26
C LEU A 296 -10.25 11.21 0.62
N LEU A 297 -11.03 10.71 -0.34
CA LEU A 297 -12.08 11.49 -0.99
C LEU A 297 -13.19 11.90 -0.01
N SER A 298 -13.53 11.05 0.96
CA SER A 298 -14.46 11.39 2.03
C SER A 298 -13.91 12.52 2.91
N LEU A 299 -12.63 12.48 3.25
CA LEU A 299 -11.95 13.57 3.98
C LEU A 299 -11.96 14.90 3.21
N ILE A 300 -11.64 14.88 1.92
CA ILE A 300 -11.69 16.07 1.06
C ILE A 300 -13.10 16.68 1.02
N ARG A 301 -14.13 15.83 1.13
CA ARG A 301 -15.55 16.24 1.19
C ARG A 301 -16.05 16.57 2.59
N HIS A 302 -15.17 16.59 3.59
CA HIS A 302 -15.50 16.80 5.00
C HIS A 302 -16.53 15.79 5.55
N GLN A 303 -16.51 14.57 5.04
CA GLN A 303 -17.34 13.47 5.52
C GLN A 303 -16.62 12.70 6.64
N PRO A 304 -17.36 12.10 7.59
CA PRO A 304 -16.76 11.30 8.64
C PRO A 304 -16.09 10.05 8.07
N VAL A 305 -14.92 9.70 8.62
CA VAL A 305 -14.15 8.50 8.28
C VAL A 305 -13.67 7.80 9.54
N GLU A 306 -13.41 6.51 9.42
CA GLU A 306 -12.75 5.73 10.47
C GLU A 306 -11.28 6.15 10.59
N THR A 307 -10.80 6.35 11.81
CA THR A 307 -9.38 6.70 12.02
C THR A 307 -8.46 5.56 11.59
N ARG A 308 -8.88 4.30 11.83
CA ARG A 308 -8.11 3.11 11.45
C ARG A 308 -9.02 2.06 10.83
N THR A 309 -8.70 1.65 9.62
CA THR A 309 -9.35 0.54 8.95
C THR A 309 -8.34 -0.60 8.79
N LEU A 310 -8.66 -1.75 9.37
CA LEU A 310 -7.84 -2.95 9.27
C LEU A 310 -8.51 -3.95 8.34
N LEU A 311 -7.81 -4.32 7.27
CA LEU A 311 -8.26 -5.32 6.30
C LEU A 311 -7.73 -6.70 6.66
N GLY A 312 -8.49 -7.73 6.28
CA GLY A 312 -8.13 -9.12 6.54
C GLY A 312 -6.99 -9.63 5.65
N TYR A 313 -6.65 -10.89 5.91
CA TYR A 313 -5.62 -11.66 5.19
C TYR A 313 -6.10 -13.11 4.97
N GLN A 314 -5.36 -13.86 4.18
CA GLN A 314 -5.53 -15.30 4.02
C GLN A 314 -4.18 -16.00 4.11
N VAL A 315 -4.11 -17.15 4.78
CA VAL A 315 -2.90 -17.98 4.83
C VAL A 315 -3.06 -19.14 3.85
N GLY A 316 -2.20 -19.17 2.84
CA GLY A 316 -2.13 -20.23 1.83
C GLY A 316 -1.04 -21.23 2.16
N LEU A 317 -1.38 -22.37 2.76
CA LEU A 317 -0.42 -23.47 2.95
C LEU A 317 -0.21 -24.23 1.64
N ARG A 318 1.04 -24.31 1.18
CA ARG A 318 1.42 -24.91 -0.09
C ARG A 318 2.59 -25.90 0.07
N LEU A 319 3.08 -26.43 -1.05
CA LEU A 319 4.07 -27.51 -1.08
C LEU A 319 5.37 -27.20 -0.34
N SER A 320 5.81 -25.94 -0.30
CA SER A 320 7.09 -25.55 0.33
C SER A 320 7.17 -25.77 1.85
N THR A 321 6.03 -26.03 2.51
CA THR A 321 5.97 -26.35 3.94
C THR A 321 5.20 -27.63 4.23
N GLN A 322 4.86 -28.41 3.21
CA GLN A 322 4.26 -29.74 3.41
C GLN A 322 5.37 -30.75 3.72
N THR A 323 5.06 -31.72 4.56
CA THR A 323 5.91 -32.87 4.90
C THR A 323 5.70 -33.98 3.90
#